data_7273f3a996de904dd9f90b2ec2a7c604
#
_entry.id   7273f3a996de904dd9f90b2ec2a7c604
#
_cell.length_a   1.000
_cell.length_b   1.000
_cell.length_c   1.000
_cell.angle_alpha   90.00
_cell.angle_beta   90.00
_cell.angle_gamma   90.00
#
_symmetry.space_group_name_H-M   'P 1'
#
loop_
_entity.id
_entity.type
_entity.pdbx_description
1 polymer ?
#
loop_
_entity_poly.entity_id
_entity_poly.type
_entity_poly.pdbx_seq_one_letter_code
_entity_poly.pdbx_strand_id
1 'polypeptide(L)'
;MKHIAILKQPFFNMVLSGEKTIESRWSVNKIAPYQKIKVGDELFIKQTGKPVTVKAKVKNVKFYELNTSLAENIKTQYGKQIGIDKLKNWQEISKKKYCSLIWLGDVQEIEPIEVPRSNGNGWIILK
;
A
#
# COMPACT_ATOMS: atom_id res chain seq x y z
N MET A 1 -4.24 -14.97 -4.53
CA MET A 1 -5.30 -14.17 -3.89
C MET A 1 -5.31 -12.79 -4.52
N LYS A 2 -6.45 -12.14 -4.53
CA LYS A 2 -6.63 -10.81 -5.11
C LYS A 2 -6.97 -9.80 -4.03
N HIS A 3 -6.35 -8.62 -4.11
CA HIS A 3 -6.56 -7.53 -3.17
C HIS A 3 -6.90 -6.25 -3.93
N ILE A 4 -7.59 -5.33 -3.25
CA ILE A 4 -7.81 -3.99 -3.75
C ILE A 4 -7.20 -3.00 -2.77
N ALA A 5 -6.30 -2.15 -3.26
CA ALA A 5 -5.74 -1.05 -2.50
C ALA A 5 -6.34 0.26 -2.98
N ILE A 6 -6.79 1.08 -2.04
CA ILE A 6 -7.35 2.40 -2.33
C ILE A 6 -6.30 3.44 -1.98
N LEU A 7 -5.88 4.22 -2.96
CA LEU A 7 -4.83 5.20 -2.81
C LEU A 7 -5.35 6.62 -3.00
N LYS A 8 -4.87 7.52 -2.16
CA LYS A 8 -5.07 8.96 -2.33
C LYS A 8 -4.03 9.51 -3.30
N GLN A 9 -4.29 10.70 -3.84
CA GLN A 9 -3.25 11.46 -4.54
C GLN A 9 -2.31 12.13 -3.52
N PRO A 10 -1.04 12.26 -3.82
CA PRO A 10 -0.38 11.96 -5.11
C PRO A 10 0.06 10.51 -5.29
N PHE A 11 -0.19 9.63 -4.32
CA PHE A 11 0.35 8.26 -4.32
C PHE A 11 -0.12 7.44 -5.52
N PHE A 12 -1.39 7.60 -5.91
CA PHE A 12 -1.90 6.88 -7.07
C PHE A 12 -1.10 7.21 -8.34
N ASN A 13 -0.89 8.49 -8.61
CA ASN A 13 -0.10 8.91 -9.79
C ASN A 13 1.36 8.50 -9.67
N MET A 14 1.90 8.48 -8.47
CA MET A 14 3.28 8.04 -8.23
C MET A 14 3.48 6.56 -8.53
N VAL A 15 2.46 5.73 -8.28
CA VAL A 15 2.50 4.32 -8.71
C VAL A 15 2.53 4.23 -10.23
N LEU A 16 1.68 4.98 -10.91
CA LEU A 16 1.62 4.97 -12.37
C LEU A 16 2.93 5.46 -13.00
N SER A 17 3.56 6.48 -12.44
CA SER A 17 4.80 7.04 -12.97
C SER A 17 6.03 6.19 -12.67
N GLY A 18 5.93 5.24 -11.73
CA GLY A 18 7.05 4.45 -11.27
C GLY A 18 7.87 5.10 -10.16
N GLU A 19 7.49 6.29 -9.70
CA GLU A 19 8.16 6.93 -8.56
C GLU A 19 7.95 6.15 -7.28
N LYS A 20 6.74 5.61 -7.10
CA LYS A 20 6.38 4.80 -5.93
C LYS A 20 6.35 3.34 -6.36
N THR A 21 7.30 2.56 -5.85
CA THR A 21 7.41 1.13 -6.17
C THR A 21 7.07 0.25 -4.97
N ILE A 22 6.92 0.83 -3.79
CA ILE A 22 6.55 0.12 -2.57
C ILE A 22 5.31 0.78 -1.99
N GLU A 23 4.24 -0.01 -1.82
CA GLU A 23 3.08 0.43 -1.06
C GLU A 23 3.32 0.12 0.41
N SER A 24 3.04 1.09 1.28
CA SER A 24 3.16 0.90 2.72
C SER A 24 1.82 1.07 3.41
N ARG A 25 1.56 0.23 4.38
CA ARG A 25 0.36 0.32 5.23
C ARG A 25 0.79 0.27 6.69
N TRP A 26 0.32 1.24 7.44
CA TRP A 26 0.69 1.45 8.84
C TRP A 26 -0.57 1.42 9.68
N SER A 27 -0.60 0.59 10.72
CA SER A 27 -1.82 0.38 11.51
C SER A 27 -1.52 0.15 12.97
N VAL A 28 -2.50 0.43 13.82
CA VAL A 28 -2.43 0.13 15.26
C VAL A 28 -2.78 -1.34 15.50
N ASN A 29 -3.68 -1.90 14.69
CA ASN A 29 -4.16 -3.27 14.82
C ASN A 29 -3.65 -4.11 13.65
N LYS A 30 -3.67 -5.44 13.82
CA LYS A 30 -3.29 -6.39 12.77
C LYS A 30 -4.43 -6.55 11.77
N ILE A 31 -4.63 -5.54 10.94
CA ILE A 31 -5.66 -5.54 9.89
C ILE A 31 -5.01 -5.71 8.52
N ALA A 32 -5.80 -6.19 7.56
CA ALA A 32 -5.30 -6.35 6.19
C ALA A 32 -4.66 -5.06 5.68
N PRO A 33 -3.53 -5.13 4.97
CA PRO A 33 -2.90 -6.33 4.40
C PRO A 33 -1.91 -7.05 5.32
N TYR A 34 -1.77 -6.64 6.58
CA TYR A 34 -0.76 -7.19 7.49
C TYR A 34 -0.91 -8.71 7.59
N GLN A 35 0.15 -9.44 7.18
CA GLN A 35 0.22 -10.90 7.17
C GLN A 35 -0.89 -11.59 6.35
N LYS A 36 -1.55 -10.84 5.45
CA LYS A 36 -2.61 -11.39 4.58
C LYS A 36 -2.23 -11.40 3.11
N ILE A 37 -1.29 -10.56 2.70
CA ILE A 37 -0.83 -10.47 1.32
C ILE A 37 0.46 -11.26 1.17
N LYS A 38 0.63 -11.91 0.02
CA LYS A 38 1.77 -12.80 -0.26
C LYS A 38 2.39 -12.47 -1.62
N VAL A 39 3.64 -12.83 -1.78
CA VAL A 39 4.32 -12.77 -3.08
C VAL A 39 3.51 -13.56 -4.10
N GLY A 40 3.31 -12.98 -5.27
CA GLY A 40 2.52 -13.58 -6.35
C GLY A 40 1.05 -13.20 -6.34
N ASP A 41 0.56 -12.60 -5.26
CA ASP A 41 -0.82 -12.08 -5.22
C ASP A 41 -0.99 -10.97 -6.26
N GLU A 42 -2.24 -10.78 -6.71
CA GLU A 42 -2.60 -9.68 -7.59
C GLU A 42 -3.14 -8.52 -6.75
N LEU A 43 -2.68 -7.32 -7.09
CA LEU A 43 -3.12 -6.10 -6.42
C LEU A 43 -3.80 -5.20 -7.43
N PHE A 44 -5.10 -4.97 -7.22
CA PHE A 44 -5.89 -4.01 -7.98
C PHE A 44 -5.86 -2.68 -7.24
N ILE A 45 -5.64 -1.60 -7.96
CA ILE A 45 -5.42 -0.29 -7.35
C ILE A 45 -6.44 0.69 -7.90
N LYS A 46 -7.06 1.43 -6.99
CA LYS A 46 -7.98 2.49 -7.36
C LYS A 46 -7.64 3.76 -6.61
N GLN A 47 -7.97 4.88 -7.25
CA GLN A 47 -7.94 6.18 -6.57
C GLN A 47 -9.22 6.30 -5.73
N THR A 48 -9.13 6.96 -4.58
CA THR A 48 -10.28 7.23 -3.73
C THR A 48 -11.43 7.82 -4.55
N GLY A 49 -12.60 7.21 -4.48
CA GLY A 49 -13.81 7.67 -5.17
C GLY A 49 -13.88 7.32 -6.65
N LYS A 50 -12.94 6.56 -7.19
CA LYS A 50 -12.88 6.17 -8.60
C LYS A 50 -12.93 4.65 -8.73
N PRO A 51 -13.25 4.10 -9.91
CA PRO A 51 -13.14 2.66 -10.12
C PRO A 51 -11.69 2.18 -10.11
N VAL A 52 -11.50 0.86 -10.02
CA VAL A 52 -10.19 0.24 -10.20
C VAL A 52 -9.73 0.45 -11.64
N THR A 53 -8.52 0.98 -11.83
CA THR A 53 -7.97 1.23 -13.16
C THR A 53 -6.54 0.74 -13.31
N VAL A 54 -5.96 0.14 -12.26
CA VAL A 54 -4.57 -0.31 -12.27
C VAL A 54 -4.47 -1.69 -11.64
N LYS A 55 -3.58 -2.50 -12.15
CA LYS A 55 -3.27 -3.82 -11.65
C LYS A 55 -1.76 -3.95 -11.49
N ALA A 56 -1.33 -4.60 -10.42
CA ALA A 56 0.08 -4.89 -10.16
C ALA A 56 0.24 -6.30 -9.63
N LYS A 57 1.45 -6.83 -9.72
CA LYS A 57 1.85 -8.08 -9.06
C LYS A 57 2.62 -7.76 -7.80
N VAL A 58 2.39 -8.55 -6.76
CA VAL A 58 3.17 -8.46 -5.53
C VAL A 58 4.48 -9.20 -5.72
N LYS A 59 5.59 -8.46 -5.72
CA LYS A 59 6.93 -9.02 -5.95
C LYS A 59 7.63 -9.40 -4.67
N ASN A 60 7.36 -8.69 -3.58
CA ASN A 60 7.93 -8.97 -2.27
C ASN A 60 7.04 -8.34 -1.21
N VAL A 61 7.09 -8.89 0.00
CA VAL A 61 6.38 -8.32 1.16
C VAL A 61 7.28 -8.40 2.38
N LYS A 62 7.15 -7.41 3.27
CA LYS A 62 7.75 -7.44 4.60
C LYS A 62 6.73 -6.91 5.60
N PHE A 63 6.67 -7.57 6.75
CA PHE A 63 5.77 -7.19 7.84
C PHE A 63 6.60 -6.90 9.09
N TYR A 64 6.23 -5.83 9.79
CA TYR A 64 6.99 -5.38 10.96
C TYR A 64 6.06 -5.12 12.14
N GLU A 65 6.49 -5.56 13.33
CA GLU A 65 6.03 -4.97 14.57
C GLU A 65 6.94 -3.79 14.86
N LEU A 66 6.36 -2.61 14.97
CA LEU A 66 7.12 -1.38 14.98
C LEU A 66 7.54 -0.93 16.38
N ASN A 67 8.69 -0.29 16.43
CA ASN A 67 9.08 0.65 17.47
C ASN A 67 9.58 1.92 16.76
N THR A 68 9.86 2.97 17.50
CA THR A 68 10.28 4.25 16.92
C THR A 68 11.52 4.10 16.06
N SER A 69 12.51 3.35 16.55
CA SER A 69 13.77 3.13 15.83
C SER A 69 13.54 2.41 14.50
N LEU A 70 12.71 1.37 14.51
CA LEU A 70 12.43 0.59 13.30
C LEU A 70 11.65 1.42 12.28
N ALA A 71 10.68 2.22 12.72
CA ALA A 71 9.94 3.11 11.83
C ALA A 71 10.87 4.10 11.13
N GLU A 72 11.82 4.69 11.86
CA GLU A 72 12.81 5.59 11.27
C GLU A 72 13.76 4.87 10.31
N ASN A 73 14.14 3.64 10.62
CA ASN A 73 14.97 2.83 9.72
C ASN A 73 14.25 2.53 8.40
N ILE A 74 12.96 2.22 8.46
CA ILE A 74 12.13 1.99 7.26
C ILE A 74 12.09 3.26 6.42
N LYS A 75 11.88 4.42 7.05
CA LYS A 75 11.88 5.71 6.36
C LYS A 75 13.22 5.96 5.66
N THR A 76 14.32 5.72 6.34
CA THR A 76 15.65 5.94 5.79
C THR A 76 15.93 5.00 4.62
N GLN A 77 15.59 3.72 4.78
CA GLN A 77 15.94 2.70 3.80
C GLN A 77 15.03 2.70 2.58
N TYR A 78 13.73 2.89 2.77
CA TYR A 78 12.73 2.72 1.72
C TYR A 78 11.89 3.97 1.45
N GLY A 79 12.17 5.07 2.12
CA GLY A 79 11.31 6.25 2.08
C GLY A 79 11.05 6.78 0.68
N LYS A 80 12.05 6.78 -0.17
CA LYS A 80 11.91 7.26 -1.56
C LYS A 80 10.95 6.36 -2.34
N GLN A 81 11.12 5.05 -2.25
CA GLN A 81 10.28 4.09 -2.96
C GLN A 81 8.84 4.08 -2.44
N ILE A 82 8.65 4.39 -1.17
CA ILE A 82 7.34 4.50 -0.54
C ILE A 82 6.67 5.82 -0.90
N GLY A 83 7.46 6.88 -1.16
CA GLY A 83 6.96 8.24 -1.30
C GLY A 83 6.70 8.87 0.07
N ILE A 84 7.54 8.57 1.04
CA ILE A 84 7.26 8.90 2.45
C ILE A 84 7.26 10.40 2.71
N ASP A 85 7.98 11.18 1.91
CA ASP A 85 8.02 12.64 1.99
C ASP A 85 6.68 13.28 1.62
N LYS A 86 5.78 12.54 0.98
CA LYS A 86 4.43 12.98 0.64
C LYS A 86 3.40 12.57 1.70
N LEU A 87 3.79 11.73 2.67
CA LEU A 87 2.92 11.37 3.78
C LEU A 87 2.83 12.54 4.77
N LYS A 88 1.63 12.93 5.08
CA LYS A 88 1.36 13.91 6.13
C LYS A 88 1.40 13.21 7.49
N ASN A 89 1.79 13.95 8.52
CA ASN A 89 1.77 13.45 9.90
C ASN A 89 2.68 12.23 10.13
N TRP A 90 3.90 12.28 9.61
CA TRP A 90 4.88 11.21 9.84
C TRP A 90 5.03 10.87 11.32
N GLN A 91 4.97 11.86 12.21
CA GLN A 91 5.09 11.63 13.65
C GLN A 91 4.00 10.69 14.17
N GLU A 92 2.77 10.82 13.67
CA GLU A 92 1.67 9.92 14.05
C GLU A 92 1.84 8.55 13.40
N ILE A 93 2.24 8.52 12.14
CA ILE A 93 2.44 7.26 11.41
C ILE A 93 3.54 6.43 12.06
N SER A 94 4.63 7.06 12.48
CA SER A 94 5.77 6.38 13.10
C SER A 94 5.43 5.75 14.45
N LYS A 95 4.32 6.14 15.06
CA LYS A 95 3.85 5.58 16.33
C LYS A 95 2.89 4.41 16.17
N LYS A 96 2.54 4.06 14.94
CA LYS A 96 1.71 2.87 14.69
C LYS A 96 2.47 1.62 15.12
N LYS A 97 1.74 0.52 15.29
CA LYS A 97 2.31 -0.73 15.80
C LYS A 97 2.74 -1.70 14.73
N TYR A 98 2.11 -1.65 13.56
CA TYR A 98 2.35 -2.61 12.47
C TYR A 98 2.56 -1.91 11.16
N CYS A 99 3.46 -2.45 10.35
CA CYS A 99 3.72 -1.94 9.01
C CYS A 99 3.80 -3.08 8.03
N SER A 100 3.16 -2.91 6.89
CA SER A 100 3.30 -3.80 5.75
C SER A 100 3.98 -3.05 4.62
N LEU A 101 5.05 -3.61 4.08
CA LEU A 101 5.69 -3.10 2.86
C LEU A 101 5.44 -4.10 1.74
N ILE A 102 4.95 -3.61 0.62
CA ILE A 102 4.53 -4.40 -0.52
C ILE A 102 5.23 -3.88 -1.77
N TRP A 103 6.13 -4.67 -2.34
CA TRP A 103 6.84 -4.32 -3.56
C TRP A 103 5.94 -4.62 -4.76
N LEU A 104 5.74 -3.61 -5.60
CA LEU A 104 4.86 -3.66 -6.76
C LEU A 104 5.67 -3.96 -8.01
N GLY A 105 5.17 -4.87 -8.84
CA GLY A 105 5.74 -5.15 -10.13
C GLY A 105 4.66 -5.27 -11.19
N ASP A 106 5.06 -5.23 -12.45
CA ASP A 106 4.16 -5.38 -13.60
C ASP A 106 2.94 -4.47 -13.49
N VAL A 107 3.17 -3.21 -13.11
CA VAL A 107 2.11 -2.20 -12.99
C VAL A 107 1.56 -1.88 -14.36
N GLN A 108 0.26 -2.02 -14.53
CA GLN A 108 -0.40 -1.75 -15.82
C GLN A 108 -1.77 -1.15 -15.60
N GLU A 109 -2.15 -0.29 -16.53
CA GLU A 109 -3.52 0.25 -16.57
C GLU A 109 -4.44 -0.80 -17.17
N ILE A 110 -5.65 -0.90 -16.64
CA ILE A 110 -6.67 -1.84 -17.09
C ILE A 110 -7.98 -1.10 -17.30
N GLU A 111 -8.92 -1.75 -18.00
CA GLU A 111 -10.29 -1.23 -18.13
C GLU A 111 -10.90 -1.05 -16.75
N PRO A 112 -11.63 0.06 -16.52
CA PRO A 112 -12.21 0.33 -15.21
C PRO A 112 -13.12 -0.79 -14.71
N ILE A 113 -12.94 -1.13 -13.44
CA ILE A 113 -13.76 -2.14 -12.76
C ILE A 113 -14.40 -1.49 -11.54
N GLU A 114 -15.72 -1.49 -11.47
CA GLU A 114 -16.42 -1.05 -10.28
C GLU A 114 -16.31 -2.10 -9.20
N VAL A 115 -16.06 -1.66 -7.98
CA VAL A 115 -15.90 -2.54 -6.83
C VAL A 115 -16.72 -2.01 -5.65
N PRO A 116 -17.13 -2.89 -4.71
CA PRO A 116 -17.82 -2.45 -3.50
C PRO A 116 -17.02 -1.43 -2.70
N ARG A 117 -17.71 -0.58 -1.96
CA ARG A 117 -17.05 0.37 -1.05
C ARG A 117 -16.33 -0.39 0.06
N SER A 118 -15.17 0.13 0.46
CA SER A 118 -14.41 -0.45 1.56
C SER A 118 -15.04 -0.03 2.91
N ASN A 119 -14.67 -0.77 3.96
CA ASN A 119 -15.09 -0.49 5.33
C ASN A 119 -14.22 0.58 6.00
N GLY A 120 -13.56 1.44 5.23
CA GLY A 120 -12.82 2.58 5.76
C GLY A 120 -11.32 2.39 5.93
N ASN A 121 -10.78 1.18 5.84
CA ASN A 121 -9.34 0.96 6.00
C ASN A 121 -8.55 1.05 4.69
N GLY A 122 -9.22 1.25 3.56
CA GLY A 122 -8.55 1.40 2.28
C GLY A 122 -8.01 0.12 1.67
N TRP A 123 -8.40 -1.03 2.19
CA TRP A 123 -7.95 -2.33 1.69
C TRP A 123 -9.09 -3.34 1.67
N ILE A 124 -9.21 -4.07 0.56
CA ILE A 124 -10.25 -5.09 0.39
C ILE A 124 -9.56 -6.38 -0.08
N ILE A 125 -9.89 -7.50 0.56
CA ILE A 125 -9.46 -8.82 0.10
C ILE A 125 -10.62 -9.42 -0.69
N LEU A 126 -10.36 -9.79 -1.93
CA LEU A 126 -11.34 -10.44 -2.79
C LEU A 126 -11.30 -11.95 -2.55
N LYS A 127 -12.45 -12.52 -2.31
CA LYS A 127 -12.59 -13.97 -2.09
C LYS A 127 -13.18 -14.66 -3.30
#